data_f8e8d0dd5fb2e2159d3cc9a1270c096d
#
_entry.id   f8e8d0dd5fb2e2159d3cc9a1270c096d
#
_cell.length_a   1.000
_cell.length_b   1.000
_cell.length_c   1.000
_cell.angle_alpha   90.00
_cell.angle_beta   90.00
_cell.angle_gamma   90.00
#
_symmetry.space_group_name_H-M   'P 1'
#
loop_
_entity.id
_entity.type
_entity.pdbx_description
1 polymer ?
#
loop_
_entity_poly.entity_id
_entity_poly.type
_entity_poly.pdbx_seq_one_letter_code
_entity_poly.pdbx_strand_id
1 'polypeptide(L)'
;MADSNSTDPYKFRRRGLLFVLSSPSGAGKSTISRMLLEAEDNLQMSVSATTRPIRPGEVDGKDYHFVSLEQFREMVTDNAFLEWAHVFGNRYGTPKAPVDAMLEQGRDVLFDIDWQGAQQLHQLAGGDVVRVFILPPSIEELERRLRARGTDSNEVIEGRMARAANEIAHWDGYDYVLVNDDAQACFEKVRTILAAERLKRSRQTGLIGFIRKLGKTGEV
;
A
#
# COMPACT_ATOMS: atom_id res chain seq x y z
N MET A 1 22.80 -13.00 6.17
CA MET A 1 23.57 -12.10 7.04
C MET A 1 22.56 -11.44 7.95
N ALA A 2 22.78 -11.47 9.26
CA ALA A 2 21.87 -10.81 10.20
C ALA A 2 22.03 -9.30 10.09
N ASP A 3 20.91 -8.56 10.05
CA ASP A 3 20.88 -7.10 10.07
C ASP A 3 21.59 -6.60 11.34
N SER A 4 22.78 -6.03 11.19
CA SER A 4 23.71 -5.69 12.27
C SER A 4 23.28 -4.46 13.09
N ASN A 5 22.07 -3.94 12.92
CA ASN A 5 21.64 -2.70 13.57
C ASN A 5 20.36 -2.81 14.43
N SER A 6 19.91 -4.02 14.75
CA SER A 6 18.78 -4.21 15.68
C SER A 6 19.29 -4.46 17.09
N THR A 7 18.97 -3.57 18.01
CA THR A 7 19.22 -3.74 19.47
C THR A 7 18.32 -4.80 20.11
N ASP A 8 17.35 -5.33 19.39
CA ASP A 8 16.46 -6.38 19.87
C ASP A 8 17.03 -7.76 19.51
N PRO A 9 17.56 -8.53 20.49
CA PRO A 9 18.12 -9.87 20.25
C PRO A 9 17.09 -10.90 19.82
N TYR A 10 15.81 -10.58 19.89
CA TYR A 10 14.69 -11.45 19.50
C TYR A 10 14.03 -11.00 18.18
N LYS A 11 14.64 -10.06 17.45
CA LYS A 11 14.17 -9.67 16.12
C LYS A 11 14.42 -10.80 15.12
N PHE A 12 13.39 -11.56 14.85
CA PHE A 12 13.45 -12.66 13.88
C PHE A 12 13.36 -12.15 12.44
N ARG A 13 14.03 -12.89 11.53
CA ARG A 13 13.78 -12.68 10.09
C ARG A 13 12.30 -12.85 9.82
N ARG A 14 11.72 -11.93 9.08
CA ARG A 14 10.32 -11.96 8.66
C ARG A 14 10.18 -11.82 7.15
N ARG A 15 9.06 -12.26 6.62
CA ARG A 15 8.59 -11.86 5.30
C ARG A 15 8.00 -10.45 5.39
N GLY A 16 8.20 -9.62 4.37
CA GLY A 16 7.54 -8.33 4.22
C GLY A 16 6.02 -8.47 4.06
N LEU A 17 5.31 -7.35 4.03
CA LEU A 17 3.87 -7.31 3.78
C LEU A 17 3.52 -6.24 2.73
N LEU A 18 2.38 -6.42 2.08
CA LEU A 18 1.77 -5.46 1.17
C LEU A 18 0.80 -4.62 1.97
N PHE A 19 1.14 -3.36 2.19
CA PHE A 19 0.35 -2.44 2.99
C PHE A 19 -0.45 -1.51 2.08
N VAL A 20 -1.73 -1.75 1.98
CA VAL A 20 -2.64 -1.00 1.10
C VAL A 20 -3.32 0.09 1.87
N LEU A 21 -3.19 1.32 1.40
CA LEU A 21 -4.00 2.45 1.84
C LEU A 21 -4.96 2.83 0.72
N SER A 22 -6.24 2.86 1.02
CA SER A 22 -7.28 3.36 0.13
C SER A 22 -8.16 4.38 0.84
N SER A 23 -8.74 5.27 0.09
CA SER A 23 -9.62 6.30 0.63
C SER A 23 -10.39 6.99 -0.48
N PRO A 24 -11.51 7.63 -0.21
CA PRO A 24 -12.08 8.59 -1.13
C PRO A 24 -11.12 9.76 -1.34
N SER A 25 -11.16 10.33 -2.56
CA SER A 25 -10.34 11.49 -2.92
C SER A 25 -10.59 12.65 -1.96
N GLY A 26 -9.54 13.15 -1.31
CA GLY A 26 -9.65 14.22 -0.31
C GLY A 26 -9.63 13.77 1.15
N ALA A 27 -9.73 12.48 1.46
CA ALA A 27 -9.71 11.98 2.84
C ALA A 27 -8.32 12.02 3.52
N GLY A 28 -7.23 12.36 2.79
CA GLY A 28 -5.90 12.56 3.37
C GLY A 28 -4.91 11.41 3.16
N LYS A 29 -5.23 10.42 2.32
CA LYS A 29 -4.38 9.25 2.02
C LYS A 29 -2.93 9.63 1.71
N SER A 30 -2.70 10.51 0.74
CA SER A 30 -1.33 10.90 0.33
C SER A 30 -0.52 11.56 1.45
N THR A 31 -1.17 12.26 2.37
CA THR A 31 -0.51 12.82 3.56
C THR A 31 -0.05 11.70 4.49
N ILE A 32 -0.92 10.74 4.79
CA ILE A 32 -0.60 9.58 5.64
C ILE A 32 0.47 8.70 4.98
N SER A 33 0.37 8.43 3.67
CA SER A 33 1.36 7.66 2.92
C SER A 33 2.76 8.29 3.01
N ARG A 34 2.86 9.62 2.83
CA ARG A 34 4.12 10.34 2.95
C ARG A 34 4.69 10.26 4.36
N MET A 35 3.87 10.50 5.40
CA MET A 35 4.30 10.40 6.79
C MET A 35 4.82 9.00 7.13
N LEU A 36 4.17 7.95 6.60
CA LEU A 36 4.64 6.57 6.79
C LEU A 36 5.99 6.31 6.11
N LEU A 37 6.17 6.74 4.87
CA LEU A 37 7.42 6.56 4.13
C LEU A 37 8.58 7.33 4.76
N GLU A 38 8.31 8.49 5.38
CA GLU A 38 9.30 9.28 6.11
C GLU A 38 9.68 8.64 7.47
N ALA A 39 8.74 7.91 8.11
CA ALA A 39 8.93 7.37 9.45
C ALA A 39 9.41 5.90 9.48
N GLU A 40 9.29 5.17 8.37
CA GLU A 40 9.49 3.71 8.34
C GLU A 40 10.51 3.31 7.26
N ASP A 41 11.78 3.17 7.65
CA ASP A 41 12.91 2.86 6.74
C ASP A 41 12.71 1.56 5.92
N ASN A 42 11.97 0.59 6.46
CA ASN A 42 11.69 -0.70 5.81
C ASN A 42 10.38 -0.70 4.99
N LEU A 43 9.77 0.46 4.76
CA LEU A 43 8.58 0.62 3.93
C LEU A 43 8.94 1.38 2.65
N GLN A 44 8.56 0.85 1.51
CA GLN A 44 8.80 1.48 0.21
C GLN A 44 7.48 1.59 -0.57
N MET A 45 7.34 2.65 -1.36
CA MET A 45 6.21 2.77 -2.28
C MET A 45 6.33 1.75 -3.40
N SER A 46 5.22 1.12 -3.80
CA SER A 46 5.17 0.32 -5.02
C SER A 46 5.39 1.23 -6.25
N VAL A 47 6.19 0.76 -7.20
CA VAL A 47 6.39 1.46 -8.48
C VAL A 47 5.58 0.74 -9.54
N SER A 48 4.49 1.37 -10.01
CA SER A 48 3.61 0.80 -11.03
C SER A 48 4.16 1.02 -12.44
N ALA A 49 3.87 0.11 -13.36
CA ALA A 49 4.01 0.36 -14.79
C ALA A 49 2.81 1.16 -15.31
N THR A 50 3.05 2.03 -16.28
CA THR A 50 1.99 2.80 -16.92
C THR A 50 2.22 3.01 -18.41
N THR A 51 1.12 3.05 -19.18
CA THR A 51 1.16 3.42 -20.62
C THR A 51 1.02 4.92 -20.85
N ARG A 52 0.85 5.71 -19.78
CA ARG A 52 0.80 7.17 -19.86
C ARG A 52 2.20 7.72 -20.22
N PRO A 53 2.28 8.72 -21.10
CA PRO A 53 3.53 9.43 -21.33
C PRO A 53 4.12 10.01 -20.04
N ILE A 54 5.45 9.99 -19.93
CA ILE A 54 6.19 10.61 -18.83
C ILE A 54 5.93 12.12 -18.81
N ARG A 55 5.76 12.69 -17.63
CA ARG A 55 5.58 14.14 -17.42
C ARG A 55 6.91 14.81 -17.03
N PRO A 56 7.04 16.13 -17.23
CA PRO A 56 8.20 16.86 -16.74
C PRO A 56 8.41 16.65 -15.24
N GLY A 57 9.63 16.28 -14.87
CA GLY A 57 10.03 16.03 -13.48
C GLY A 57 9.85 14.59 -12.99
N GLU A 58 9.16 13.73 -13.75
CA GLU A 58 9.06 12.29 -13.42
C GLU A 58 10.31 11.54 -13.91
N VAL A 59 10.66 10.48 -13.19
CA VAL A 59 11.83 9.62 -13.46
C VAL A 59 11.36 8.18 -13.65
N ASP A 60 11.72 7.59 -14.79
CA ASP A 60 11.44 6.18 -15.07
C ASP A 60 12.10 5.26 -14.04
N GLY A 61 11.34 4.23 -13.61
CA GLY A 61 11.77 3.28 -12.58
C GLY A 61 11.69 3.82 -11.15
N LYS A 62 11.38 5.11 -10.97
CA LYS A 62 11.19 5.74 -9.64
C LYS A 62 9.75 6.15 -9.40
N ASP A 63 9.18 6.94 -10.30
CA ASP A 63 7.79 7.38 -10.19
C ASP A 63 6.86 6.35 -10.83
N TYR A 64 7.22 5.87 -12.00
CA TYR A 64 6.57 4.78 -12.74
C TYR A 64 7.60 4.05 -13.60
N HIS A 65 7.26 2.83 -14.03
CA HIS A 65 7.86 2.18 -15.19
C HIS A 65 7.04 2.57 -16.43
N PHE A 66 7.56 3.47 -17.27
CA PHE A 66 6.85 3.93 -18.46
C PHE A 66 7.03 2.92 -19.60
N VAL A 67 5.96 2.25 -19.99
CA VAL A 67 5.97 1.17 -20.97
C VAL A 67 5.03 1.46 -22.14
N SER A 68 5.27 0.86 -23.30
CA SER A 68 4.33 0.92 -24.42
C SER A 68 3.05 0.13 -24.11
N LEU A 69 1.98 0.42 -24.87
CA LEU A 69 0.73 -0.35 -24.77
C LEU A 69 0.95 -1.84 -25.12
N GLU A 70 1.84 -2.14 -26.05
CA GLU A 70 2.20 -3.48 -26.45
C GLU A 70 2.91 -4.23 -25.32
N GLN A 71 3.96 -3.64 -24.76
CA GLN A 71 4.66 -4.18 -23.58
C GLN A 71 3.71 -4.41 -22.40
N PHE A 72 2.80 -3.46 -22.12
CA PHE A 72 1.82 -3.64 -21.06
C PHE A 72 0.88 -4.83 -21.31
N ARG A 73 0.45 -5.04 -22.56
CA ARG A 73 -0.38 -6.19 -22.94
C ARG A 73 0.37 -7.52 -22.79
N GLU A 74 1.63 -7.57 -23.17
CA GLU A 74 2.50 -8.73 -22.94
C GLU A 74 2.60 -9.04 -21.43
N MET A 75 2.87 -8.04 -20.60
CA MET A 75 2.93 -8.20 -19.14
C MET A 75 1.61 -8.72 -18.55
N VAL A 76 0.44 -8.30 -19.09
CA VAL A 76 -0.87 -8.85 -18.68
C VAL A 76 -1.00 -10.31 -19.09
N THR A 77 -0.61 -10.66 -20.31
CA THR A 77 -0.68 -12.04 -20.82
C THR A 77 0.21 -12.99 -20.01
N ASP A 78 1.39 -12.50 -19.59
CA ASP A 78 2.36 -13.25 -18.80
C ASP A 78 2.02 -13.29 -17.29
N ASN A 79 0.85 -12.74 -16.89
CA ASN A 79 0.46 -12.61 -15.47
C ASN A 79 1.54 -11.93 -14.61
N ALA A 80 2.25 -10.95 -15.17
CA ALA A 80 3.37 -10.27 -14.53
C ALA A 80 2.94 -9.19 -13.53
N PHE A 81 1.63 -8.89 -13.41
CA PHE A 81 1.09 -7.91 -12.48
C PHE A 81 0.45 -8.54 -11.24
N LEU A 82 0.57 -7.86 -10.10
CA LEU A 82 -0.20 -8.11 -8.88
C LEU A 82 -1.61 -7.52 -8.97
N GLU A 83 -1.74 -6.37 -9.60
CA GLU A 83 -2.99 -5.69 -9.91
C GLU A 83 -2.78 -4.84 -11.16
N TRP A 84 -3.82 -4.59 -11.92
CA TRP A 84 -3.79 -3.60 -12.98
C TRP A 84 -5.20 -3.06 -13.27
N ALA A 85 -5.25 -1.81 -13.75
CA ALA A 85 -6.48 -1.12 -14.08
C ALA A 85 -6.34 -0.23 -15.31
N HIS A 86 -7.48 0.10 -15.93
CA HIS A 86 -7.59 1.10 -16.97
C HIS A 86 -8.17 2.38 -16.37
N VAL A 87 -7.38 3.45 -16.36
CA VAL A 87 -7.75 4.71 -15.72
C VAL A 87 -7.49 5.87 -16.68
N PHE A 88 -8.54 6.64 -17.01
CA PHE A 88 -8.47 7.81 -17.91
C PHE A 88 -7.72 7.55 -19.24
N GLY A 89 -8.03 6.45 -19.91
CA GLY A 89 -7.43 6.12 -21.22
C GLY A 89 -6.05 5.49 -21.14
N ASN A 90 -5.44 5.40 -19.97
CA ASN A 90 -4.13 4.77 -19.74
C ASN A 90 -4.26 3.51 -18.87
N ARG A 91 -3.25 2.66 -18.92
CA ARG A 91 -3.16 1.47 -18.10
C ARG A 91 -2.13 1.69 -17.00
N TYR A 92 -2.42 1.13 -15.83
CA TYR A 92 -1.55 1.13 -14.67
C TYR A 92 -1.55 -0.27 -14.09
N GLY A 93 -0.41 -0.75 -13.60
CA GLY A 93 -0.34 -2.06 -12.95
C GLY A 93 0.96 -2.21 -12.19
N THR A 94 0.93 -2.93 -11.07
CA THR A 94 2.12 -3.14 -10.24
C THR A 94 2.81 -4.45 -10.62
N PRO A 95 4.06 -4.41 -11.12
CA PRO A 95 4.82 -5.60 -11.47
C PRO A 95 5.07 -6.48 -10.25
N LYS A 96 4.84 -7.80 -10.40
CA LYS A 96 4.93 -8.78 -9.32
C LYS A 96 6.36 -9.03 -8.86
N ALA A 97 7.29 -9.27 -9.78
CA ALA A 97 8.63 -9.72 -9.45
C ALA A 97 9.44 -8.75 -8.54
N PRO A 98 9.46 -7.42 -8.77
CA PRO A 98 10.12 -6.49 -7.85
C PRO A 98 9.50 -6.50 -6.45
N VAL A 99 8.19 -6.61 -6.36
CA VAL A 99 7.47 -6.64 -5.07
C VAL A 99 7.79 -7.93 -4.31
N ASP A 100 7.73 -9.10 -4.96
CA ASP A 100 8.08 -10.38 -4.35
C ASP A 100 9.50 -10.37 -3.80
N ALA A 101 10.46 -9.81 -4.55
CA ALA A 101 11.86 -9.68 -4.11
C ALA A 101 11.98 -8.80 -2.85
N MET A 102 11.20 -7.72 -2.75
CA MET A 102 11.16 -6.88 -1.53
C MET A 102 10.59 -7.64 -0.33
N LEU A 103 9.48 -8.36 -0.51
CA LEU A 103 8.86 -9.15 0.55
C LEU A 103 9.80 -10.25 1.08
N GLU A 104 10.54 -10.92 0.22
CA GLU A 104 11.52 -11.95 0.60
C GLU A 104 12.68 -11.36 1.43
N GLN A 105 13.05 -10.10 1.17
CA GLN A 105 14.03 -9.36 1.95
C GLN A 105 13.49 -8.83 3.29
N GLY A 106 12.21 -9.05 3.60
CA GLY A 106 11.56 -8.53 4.79
C GLY A 106 11.16 -7.06 4.70
N ARG A 107 11.18 -6.47 3.50
CA ARG A 107 10.71 -5.10 3.25
C ARG A 107 9.22 -5.08 3.02
N ASP A 108 8.56 -4.06 3.52
CA ASP A 108 7.14 -3.83 3.30
C ASP A 108 6.94 -2.92 2.09
N VAL A 109 5.84 -3.14 1.38
CA VAL A 109 5.52 -2.35 0.19
C VAL A 109 4.20 -1.63 0.40
N LEU A 110 4.23 -0.31 0.30
CA LEU A 110 3.04 0.54 0.39
C LEU A 110 2.37 0.69 -0.97
N PHE A 111 1.07 0.45 -0.99
CA PHE A 111 0.21 0.65 -2.16
C PHE A 111 -0.76 1.79 -1.91
N ASP A 112 -0.72 2.80 -2.78
CA ASP A 112 -1.69 3.90 -2.85
C ASP A 112 -2.63 3.64 -4.03
N ILE A 113 -3.58 2.71 -3.85
CA ILE A 113 -4.49 2.24 -4.90
C ILE A 113 -5.96 2.39 -4.48
N ASP A 114 -6.86 2.30 -5.46
CA ASP A 114 -8.30 2.30 -5.23
C ASP A 114 -8.81 0.93 -4.76
N TRP A 115 -10.11 0.84 -4.50
CA TRP A 115 -10.74 -0.39 -4.02
C TRP A 115 -10.63 -1.56 -5.02
N GLN A 116 -10.62 -1.29 -6.35
CA GLN A 116 -10.51 -2.34 -7.37
C GLN A 116 -9.12 -2.98 -7.33
N GLY A 117 -8.07 -2.16 -7.29
CA GLY A 117 -6.70 -2.63 -7.13
C GLY A 117 -6.49 -3.37 -5.80
N ALA A 118 -7.06 -2.85 -4.70
CA ALA A 118 -7.00 -3.50 -3.39
C ALA A 118 -7.66 -4.88 -3.39
N GLN A 119 -8.79 -5.04 -4.09
CA GLN A 119 -9.47 -6.32 -4.23
C GLN A 119 -8.66 -7.33 -5.07
N GLN A 120 -8.12 -6.90 -6.22
CA GLN A 120 -7.25 -7.75 -7.05
C GLN A 120 -6.03 -8.22 -6.27
N LEU A 121 -5.37 -7.30 -5.58
CA LEU A 121 -4.19 -7.60 -4.78
C LEU A 121 -4.50 -8.62 -3.67
N HIS A 122 -5.65 -8.48 -3.01
CA HIS A 122 -6.10 -9.43 -1.99
C HIS A 122 -6.38 -10.83 -2.57
N GLN A 123 -6.98 -10.91 -3.76
CA GLN A 123 -7.24 -12.19 -4.41
C GLN A 123 -5.96 -12.94 -4.80
N LEU A 124 -4.91 -12.20 -5.22
CA LEU A 124 -3.66 -12.79 -5.71
C LEU A 124 -2.64 -13.04 -4.60
N ALA A 125 -2.59 -12.22 -3.57
CA ALA A 125 -1.56 -12.25 -2.54
C ALA A 125 -2.13 -12.14 -1.10
N GLY A 126 -3.35 -12.60 -0.87
CA GLY A 126 -4.14 -12.36 0.35
C GLY A 126 -3.41 -12.56 1.68
N GLY A 127 -2.54 -13.58 1.79
CA GLY A 127 -1.78 -13.85 3.01
C GLY A 127 -0.75 -12.77 3.36
N ASP A 128 -0.26 -12.03 2.38
CA ASP A 128 0.72 -10.97 2.54
C ASP A 128 0.08 -9.56 2.61
N VAL A 129 -1.20 -9.43 2.24
CA VAL A 129 -1.90 -8.14 2.12
C VAL A 129 -2.50 -7.70 3.46
N VAL A 130 -2.37 -6.41 3.75
CA VAL A 130 -3.05 -5.70 4.84
C VAL A 130 -3.72 -4.46 4.23
N ARG A 131 -5.04 -4.34 4.35
CA ARG A 131 -5.83 -3.28 3.72
C ARG A 131 -6.39 -2.34 4.77
N VAL A 132 -6.07 -1.07 4.63
CA VAL A 132 -6.55 0.01 5.50
C VAL A 132 -7.34 1.01 4.68
N PHE A 133 -8.58 1.26 5.06
CA PHE A 133 -9.43 2.28 4.46
C PHE A 133 -9.49 3.52 5.33
N ILE A 134 -9.23 4.69 4.73
CA ILE A 134 -9.23 5.96 5.45
C ILE A 134 -10.47 6.75 5.04
N LEU A 135 -11.34 7.01 6.00
CA LEU A 135 -12.56 7.81 5.84
C LEU A 135 -12.32 9.27 6.24
N PRO A 136 -13.00 10.24 5.61
CA PRO A 136 -13.13 11.58 6.18
C PRO A 136 -14.05 11.56 7.40
N PRO A 137 -14.02 12.56 8.29
CA PRO A 137 -14.93 12.62 9.44
C PRO A 137 -16.38 12.91 9.04
N SER A 138 -16.59 13.58 7.89
CA SER A 138 -17.90 13.78 7.29
C SER A 138 -17.79 14.09 5.78
N ILE A 139 -18.91 14.04 5.08
CA ILE A 139 -19.00 14.38 3.65
C ILE A 139 -18.77 15.89 3.43
N GLU A 140 -19.27 16.73 4.32
CA GLU A 140 -19.07 18.17 4.28
C GLU A 140 -17.59 18.54 4.45
N GLU A 141 -16.88 17.85 5.36
CA GLU A 141 -15.46 18.05 5.55
C GLU A 141 -14.65 17.56 4.34
N LEU A 142 -15.06 16.47 3.71
CA LEU A 142 -14.46 15.98 2.47
C LEU A 142 -14.58 17.05 1.35
N GLU A 143 -15.77 17.59 1.14
CA GLU A 143 -16.01 18.65 0.17
C GLU A 143 -15.18 19.90 0.49
N ARG A 144 -15.14 20.31 1.76
CA ARG A 144 -14.33 21.44 2.21
C ARG A 144 -12.83 21.24 1.88
N ARG A 145 -12.30 20.03 2.13
CA ARG A 145 -10.91 19.69 1.81
C ARG A 145 -10.64 19.70 0.31
N LEU A 146 -11.56 19.23 -0.52
CA LEU A 146 -11.43 19.27 -1.97
C LEU A 146 -11.41 20.72 -2.48
N ARG A 147 -12.32 21.57 -2.00
CA ARG A 147 -12.39 23.00 -2.36
C ARG A 147 -11.15 23.77 -1.89
N ALA A 148 -10.64 23.49 -0.70
CA ALA A 148 -9.46 24.15 -0.12
C ALA A 148 -8.16 23.92 -0.90
N ARG A 149 -8.07 22.89 -1.75
CA ARG A 149 -6.92 22.66 -2.62
C ARG A 149 -6.79 23.70 -3.73
N GLY A 150 -7.87 24.36 -4.12
CA GLY A 150 -7.88 25.47 -5.07
C GLY A 150 -7.49 25.14 -6.52
N THR A 151 -7.33 23.86 -6.84
CA THR A 151 -6.82 23.39 -8.13
C THR A 151 -7.93 22.93 -9.09
N ASP A 152 -9.14 22.72 -8.60
CA ASP A 152 -10.22 22.09 -9.33
C ASP A 152 -11.41 23.04 -9.55
N SER A 153 -12.09 22.94 -10.71
CA SER A 153 -13.37 23.60 -10.95
C SER A 153 -14.50 22.95 -10.14
N ASN A 154 -15.64 23.64 -10.02
CA ASN A 154 -16.81 23.11 -9.32
C ASN A 154 -17.28 21.78 -9.93
N GLU A 155 -17.31 21.65 -11.25
CA GLU A 155 -17.72 20.41 -11.95
C GLU A 155 -16.77 19.25 -11.62
N VAL A 156 -15.47 19.52 -11.49
CA VAL A 156 -14.46 18.52 -11.10
C VAL A 156 -14.68 18.09 -9.65
N ILE A 157 -15.01 19.03 -8.76
CA ILE A 157 -15.30 18.73 -7.35
C ILE A 157 -16.56 17.88 -7.22
N GLU A 158 -17.66 18.24 -7.91
CA GLU A 158 -18.90 17.45 -7.93
C GLU A 158 -18.64 16.01 -8.45
N GLY A 159 -17.88 15.87 -9.53
CA GLY A 159 -17.48 14.56 -10.04
C GLY A 159 -16.61 13.75 -9.07
N ARG A 160 -15.77 14.40 -8.24
CA ARG A 160 -15.00 13.74 -7.17
C ARG A 160 -15.90 13.34 -6.00
N MET A 161 -16.88 14.18 -5.63
CA MET A 161 -17.85 13.87 -4.57
C MET A 161 -18.73 12.67 -4.94
N ALA A 162 -19.20 12.61 -6.18
CA ALA A 162 -19.97 11.47 -6.68
C ALA A 162 -19.14 10.17 -6.63
N ARG A 163 -17.87 10.22 -7.01
CA ARG A 163 -16.95 9.06 -6.91
C ARG A 163 -16.65 8.68 -5.47
N ALA A 164 -16.50 9.66 -4.58
CA ALA A 164 -16.24 9.41 -3.16
C ALA A 164 -17.33 8.56 -2.51
N ALA A 165 -18.60 8.79 -2.83
CA ALA A 165 -19.70 7.97 -2.34
C ALA A 165 -19.57 6.51 -2.78
N ASN A 166 -19.18 6.28 -4.05
CA ASN A 166 -18.93 4.92 -4.55
C ASN A 166 -17.71 4.27 -3.88
N GLU A 167 -16.61 5.03 -3.69
CA GLU A 167 -15.41 4.52 -3.01
C GLU A 167 -15.71 4.15 -1.56
N ILE A 168 -16.47 4.97 -0.85
CA ILE A 168 -16.89 4.72 0.54
C ILE A 168 -17.74 3.45 0.64
N ALA A 169 -18.58 3.13 -0.34
CA ALA A 169 -19.44 1.95 -0.32
C ALA A 169 -18.67 0.61 -0.24
N HIS A 170 -17.36 0.61 -0.53
CA HIS A 170 -16.49 -0.58 -0.50
C HIS A 170 -15.68 -0.73 0.80
N TRP A 171 -15.99 0.02 1.85
CA TRP A 171 -15.26 0.02 3.13
C TRP A 171 -15.19 -1.36 3.81
N ASP A 172 -16.22 -2.17 3.66
CA ASP A 172 -16.33 -3.52 4.25
C ASP A 172 -15.38 -4.55 3.65
N GLY A 173 -14.78 -4.24 2.49
CA GLY A 173 -13.73 -5.03 1.86
C GLY A 173 -12.34 -4.85 2.48
N TYR A 174 -12.18 -4.08 3.57
CA TYR A 174 -10.89 -3.76 4.19
C TYR A 174 -10.73 -4.41 5.56
N ASP A 175 -9.46 -4.66 5.94
CA ASP A 175 -9.12 -5.29 7.23
C ASP A 175 -9.24 -4.27 8.39
N TYR A 176 -9.01 -2.98 8.07
CA TYR A 176 -9.08 -1.87 9.02
C TYR A 176 -9.74 -0.66 8.37
N VAL A 177 -10.57 0.04 9.15
CA VAL A 177 -11.22 1.30 8.72
C VAL A 177 -10.94 2.37 9.76
N LEU A 178 -10.39 3.50 9.35
CA LEU A 178 -10.00 4.60 10.20
C LEU A 178 -10.66 5.90 9.75
N VAL A 179 -11.06 6.74 10.69
CA VAL A 179 -11.52 8.11 10.40
C VAL A 179 -10.36 9.07 10.59
N ASN A 180 -10.08 9.87 9.55
CA ASN A 180 -9.05 10.90 9.53
C ASN A 180 -9.67 12.28 9.85
N ASP A 181 -9.91 12.51 11.12
CA ASP A 181 -10.27 13.81 11.69
C ASP A 181 -9.02 14.66 11.94
N ASP A 182 -7.95 14.05 12.45
CA ASP A 182 -6.63 14.62 12.63
C ASP A 182 -5.57 13.74 11.95
N ALA A 183 -4.72 14.34 11.11
CA ALA A 183 -3.76 13.61 10.30
C ALA A 183 -2.68 12.91 11.15
N GLN A 184 -2.22 13.54 12.25
CA GLN A 184 -1.21 12.95 13.11
C GLN A 184 -1.78 11.76 13.88
N ALA A 185 -2.98 11.91 14.46
CA ALA A 185 -3.66 10.83 15.17
C ALA A 185 -3.99 9.65 14.24
N CYS A 186 -4.41 9.94 13.01
CA CYS A 186 -4.67 8.92 12.00
C CYS A 186 -3.36 8.19 11.60
N PHE A 187 -2.28 8.92 11.37
CA PHE A 187 -0.96 8.35 11.08
C PHE A 187 -0.50 7.39 12.19
N GLU A 188 -0.61 7.77 13.45
CA GLU A 188 -0.20 6.90 14.58
C GLU A 188 -1.02 5.60 14.63
N LYS A 189 -2.32 5.67 14.33
CA LYS A 189 -3.17 4.47 14.23
C LYS A 189 -2.72 3.57 13.08
N VAL A 190 -2.46 4.15 11.89
CA VAL A 190 -1.98 3.39 10.72
C VAL A 190 -0.62 2.76 11.00
N ARG A 191 0.29 3.49 11.64
CA ARG A 191 1.61 3.01 12.05
C ARG A 191 1.51 1.86 13.07
N THR A 192 0.57 1.97 14.00
CA THR A 192 0.28 0.90 14.99
C THR A 192 -0.19 -0.38 14.29
N ILE A 193 -1.09 -0.28 13.30
CA ILE A 193 -1.53 -1.41 12.49
C ILE A 193 -0.34 -2.06 11.79
N LEU A 194 0.50 -1.27 11.10
CA LEU A 194 1.68 -1.77 10.40
C LEU A 194 2.61 -2.52 11.36
N ALA A 195 2.87 -1.97 12.55
CA ALA A 195 3.71 -2.58 13.57
C ALA A 195 3.13 -3.92 14.07
N ALA A 196 1.82 -3.97 14.35
CA ALA A 196 1.14 -5.18 14.80
C ALA A 196 1.12 -6.27 13.71
N GLU A 197 0.89 -5.88 12.46
CA GLU A 197 0.88 -6.80 11.32
C GLU A 197 2.25 -7.43 11.04
N ARG A 198 3.34 -6.71 11.29
CA ARG A 198 4.72 -7.23 11.23
C ARG A 198 4.98 -8.33 12.26
N LEU A 199 4.28 -8.32 13.39
CA LEU A 199 4.43 -9.29 14.48
C LEU A 199 3.62 -10.57 14.28
N LYS A 200 2.74 -10.65 13.30
CA LYS A 200 1.99 -11.88 13.03
C LYS A 200 2.91 -13.08 12.86
N ARG A 201 2.61 -14.18 13.57
CA ARG A 201 3.38 -15.44 13.54
C ARG A 201 3.65 -15.93 12.11
N SER A 202 2.68 -15.82 11.23
CA SER A 202 2.80 -16.25 9.81
C SER A 202 3.90 -15.51 9.05
N ARG A 203 4.24 -14.27 9.45
CA ARG A 203 5.29 -13.46 8.83
C ARG A 203 6.68 -13.71 9.44
N GLN A 204 6.76 -14.30 10.63
CA GLN A 204 8.00 -14.51 11.40
C GLN A 204 8.74 -15.77 10.92
N THR A 205 9.37 -15.71 9.74
CA THR A 205 10.02 -16.88 9.11
C THR A 205 11.22 -17.41 9.92
N GLY A 206 11.90 -16.55 10.70
CA GLY A 206 13.01 -16.93 11.57
C GLY A 206 12.58 -17.60 12.89
N LEU A 207 11.32 -17.47 13.29
CA LEU A 207 10.81 -17.96 14.58
C LEU A 207 10.90 -19.48 14.67
N ILE A 208 10.66 -20.21 13.59
CA ILE A 208 10.74 -21.69 13.57
C ILE A 208 12.13 -22.18 13.98
N GLY A 209 13.19 -21.54 13.45
CA GLY A 209 14.56 -21.89 13.80
C GLY A 209 14.89 -21.65 15.27
N PHE A 210 14.36 -20.57 15.83
CA PHE A 210 14.50 -20.23 17.25
C PHE A 210 13.80 -21.26 18.15
N ILE A 211 12.53 -21.57 17.87
CA ILE A 211 11.76 -22.57 18.64
C ILE A 211 12.41 -23.95 18.62
N ARG A 212 12.95 -24.39 17.46
CA ARG A 212 13.70 -25.65 17.36
C ARG A 212 14.96 -25.67 18.22
N LYS A 213 15.63 -24.53 18.40
CA LYS A 213 16.81 -24.46 19.30
C LYS A 213 16.39 -24.56 20.76
N LEU A 214 15.28 -23.90 21.16
CA LEU A 214 14.74 -23.99 22.50
C LEU A 214 14.35 -25.43 22.88
N GLY A 215 13.73 -26.18 21.95
CA GLY A 215 13.34 -27.57 22.16
C GLY A 215 14.52 -28.51 22.29
N LYS A 216 15.69 -28.22 21.69
CA LYS A 216 16.92 -29.06 21.80
C LYS A 216 17.71 -28.82 23.09
N THR A 217 17.46 -27.72 23.81
CA THR A 217 18.11 -27.44 25.11
C THR A 217 17.44 -28.17 26.29
N GLY A 218 16.36 -28.93 26.05
CA GLY A 218 15.68 -29.77 27.05
C GLY A 218 16.04 -31.26 27.02
N GLU A 219 16.90 -31.71 26.12
CA GLU A 219 17.44 -33.07 26.07
C GLU A 219 18.88 -33.05 26.64
N VAL A 220 19.00 -33.06 27.98
CA VAL A 220 20.20 -33.39 28.73
C VAL A 220 19.85 -34.51 29.71
#